data_350b6fc6ee66a42d62b915a9ce1e8705
#
_entry.id   350b6fc6ee66a42d62b915a9ce1e8705
#
_cell.length_a   1.000
_cell.length_b   1.000
_cell.length_c   1.000
_cell.angle_alpha   90.00
_cell.angle_beta   90.00
_cell.angle_gamma   90.00
#
_symmetry.space_group_name_H-M   'P 1'
#
loop_
_entity.id
_entity.type
_entity.pdbx_description
1 polymer ?
#
loop_
_entity_poly.entity_id
_entity_poly.type
_entity_poly.pdbx_seq_one_letter_code
_entity_poly.pdbx_strand_id
1 'polypeptide(L)'
;MKHLSLLFLCSLLLLSACGNSSKDDGKVPVILISDLYYPAQDIGDNVDLLTPYSLDQIDLKAIVMDITRSHLKEDGILRDPGFIPVRQLSYLFGKDVPCAAAPYDSLSSPEDRKEDAPAFQQKGIELLLHTIEEADKPVHIVSTGSLRPLAIALNRRPDLLLSDKVATVHVAAGSSSENFLEWNIALDTLAAARVLRSGMKIILYPCATENGPFDKGVNNAFWALWDLDWILDMSDARLRNYLVYNILRKSDRPDFLSYLENPLPESDAAALRAFRSDRFYGSGGRHYVWETAVWMQVASLVLVEREGVGRIVPEGEVLDDDLVCPEQLWPVRLEVADNGLFRFERCDDASSVRMYFRMEPWKQERLLNEAFPVWYGSFRSVR
;
A
#
# COMPACT_ATOMS: atom_id res chain seq x y z
N MET A 1 -71.97 -26.30 -43.17
CA MET A 1 -70.64 -25.70 -43.58
C MET A 1 -70.13 -24.97 -42.36
N LYS A 2 -69.14 -25.53 -41.69
CA LYS A 2 -68.66 -25.06 -40.40
C LYS A 2 -67.30 -24.38 -40.63
N HIS A 3 -67.21 -23.12 -40.30
CA HIS A 3 -65.89 -22.37 -40.31
C HIS A 3 -65.14 -22.67 -39.02
N LEU A 4 -63.96 -23.21 -39.17
CA LEU A 4 -63.01 -23.47 -38.07
C LEU A 4 -62.03 -22.30 -38.03
N SER A 5 -62.08 -21.42 -37.04
CA SER A 5 -61.13 -20.36 -36.79
C SER A 5 -59.97 -20.88 -35.99
N LEU A 6 -58.74 -20.79 -36.56
CA LEU A 6 -57.49 -21.15 -35.95
C LEU A 6 -56.93 -19.94 -35.19
N LEU A 7 -56.95 -20.01 -33.87
CA LEU A 7 -56.31 -19.02 -32.99
C LEU A 7 -54.81 -19.36 -32.87
N PHE A 8 -53.95 -18.48 -33.43
CA PHE A 8 -52.51 -18.54 -33.22
C PHE A 8 -52.19 -17.86 -31.90
N LEU A 9 -51.74 -18.63 -30.93
CA LEU A 9 -51.26 -18.15 -29.62
C LEU A 9 -49.78 -17.83 -29.75
N CYS A 10 -49.40 -16.55 -29.93
CA CYS A 10 -48.04 -16.09 -29.84
C CYS A 10 -47.60 -16.04 -28.37
N SER A 11 -46.80 -17.02 -27.93
CA SER A 11 -46.14 -17.00 -26.65
C SER A 11 -44.92 -16.03 -26.73
N LEU A 12 -45.07 -14.82 -26.21
CA LEU A 12 -43.93 -13.93 -25.93
C LEU A 12 -43.11 -14.51 -24.77
N LEU A 13 -42.01 -15.13 -25.10
CA LEU A 13 -40.93 -15.41 -24.12
C LEU A 13 -40.27 -14.09 -23.76
N LEU A 14 -40.67 -13.51 -22.65
CA LEU A 14 -39.89 -12.46 -21.95
C LEU A 14 -38.61 -13.10 -21.38
N LEU A 15 -37.55 -13.00 -22.12
CA LEU A 15 -36.20 -13.19 -21.58
C LEU A 15 -35.94 -12.05 -20.57
N SER A 16 -36.22 -12.34 -19.29
CA SER A 16 -35.71 -11.55 -18.20
C SER A 16 -34.18 -11.66 -18.21
N ALA A 17 -33.52 -10.70 -18.83
CA ALA A 17 -32.11 -10.48 -18.57
C ALA A 17 -31.96 -10.09 -17.10
N CYS A 18 -31.64 -11.05 -16.24
CA CYS A 18 -31.09 -10.76 -14.93
C CYS A 18 -29.74 -10.06 -15.16
N GLY A 19 -29.77 -8.75 -15.32
CA GLY A 19 -28.60 -7.92 -15.09
C GLY A 19 -28.24 -8.09 -13.61
N ASN A 20 -27.16 -8.80 -13.32
CA ASN A 20 -26.48 -8.70 -12.05
C ASN A 20 -26.01 -7.25 -11.93
N SER A 21 -26.85 -6.37 -11.42
CA SER A 21 -26.35 -5.13 -10.84
C SER A 21 -25.57 -5.57 -9.60
N SER A 22 -24.24 -5.63 -9.70
CA SER A 22 -23.40 -5.72 -8.52
C SER A 22 -23.84 -4.58 -7.60
N LYS A 23 -24.43 -4.93 -6.45
CA LYS A 23 -24.67 -3.93 -5.42
C LYS A 23 -23.31 -3.29 -5.13
N ASP A 24 -23.24 -1.98 -5.27
CA ASP A 24 -22.08 -1.23 -4.82
C ASP A 24 -21.87 -1.57 -3.35
N ASP A 25 -20.82 -2.31 -3.04
CA ASP A 25 -20.48 -2.74 -1.68
C ASP A 25 -19.84 -1.62 -0.86
N GLY A 26 -19.69 -0.43 -1.45
CA GLY A 26 -19.08 0.74 -0.82
C GLY A 26 -17.58 0.66 -0.65
N LYS A 27 -16.94 -0.43 -1.11
CA LYS A 27 -15.49 -0.62 -0.96
C LYS A 27 -14.70 0.13 -2.02
N VAL A 28 -13.52 0.58 -1.63
CA VAL A 28 -12.56 1.27 -2.51
C VAL A 28 -11.70 0.23 -3.21
N PRO A 29 -11.73 0.12 -4.55
CA PRO A 29 -10.86 -0.78 -5.28
C PRO A 29 -9.42 -0.26 -5.27
N VAL A 30 -8.48 -1.11 -4.82
CA VAL A 30 -7.07 -0.75 -4.63
C VAL A 30 -6.16 -1.71 -5.38
N ILE A 31 -5.15 -1.16 -6.05
CA ILE A 31 -3.98 -1.88 -6.54
C ILE A 31 -2.80 -1.43 -5.68
N LEU A 32 -2.11 -2.38 -5.05
CA LEU A 32 -0.89 -2.11 -4.29
C LEU A 32 0.35 -2.40 -5.14
N ILE A 33 1.27 -1.46 -5.20
CA ILE A 33 2.63 -1.64 -5.73
C ILE A 33 3.56 -1.55 -4.53
N SER A 34 4.22 -2.66 -4.17
CA SER A 34 5.03 -2.74 -2.96
C SER A 34 6.42 -3.31 -3.26
N ASP A 35 7.43 -2.75 -2.63
CA ASP A 35 8.80 -3.26 -2.68
C ASP A 35 9.12 -4.22 -1.52
N LEU A 36 8.09 -4.66 -0.79
CA LEU A 36 8.22 -5.71 0.20
C LEU A 36 8.82 -6.98 -0.43
N TYR A 37 9.95 -7.39 0.08
CA TYR A 37 10.56 -8.66 -0.26
C TYR A 37 10.77 -9.50 1.01
N TYR A 38 10.94 -10.79 0.85
CA TYR A 38 11.09 -11.67 1.99
C TYR A 38 12.46 -12.41 1.98
N PRO A 39 13.20 -12.42 3.08
CA PRO A 39 12.95 -11.74 4.37
C PRO A 39 13.10 -10.22 4.24
N ALA A 40 12.12 -9.50 4.75
CA ALA A 40 12.05 -8.05 4.67
C ALA A 40 13.17 -7.36 5.47
N GLN A 41 13.56 -6.16 5.05
CA GLN A 41 14.42 -5.28 5.85
C GLN A 41 13.59 -4.49 6.86
N ASP A 42 12.41 -4.08 6.45
CA ASP A 42 11.54 -3.19 7.17
C ASP A 42 10.36 -3.93 7.82
N ILE A 43 10.02 -3.52 9.04
CA ILE A 43 8.82 -4.00 9.72
C ILE A 43 7.59 -3.29 9.16
N GLY A 44 7.72 -2.02 8.79
CA GLY A 44 6.67 -1.21 8.21
C GLY A 44 6.00 -1.94 7.05
N ASP A 45 6.76 -2.40 6.08
CA ASP A 45 6.25 -3.11 4.91
C ASP A 45 5.34 -4.29 5.23
N ASN A 46 5.65 -5.03 6.32
CA ASN A 46 4.84 -6.18 6.72
C ASN A 46 3.49 -5.79 7.31
N VAL A 47 3.45 -4.72 8.11
CA VAL A 47 2.19 -4.19 8.64
C VAL A 47 1.40 -3.49 7.56
N ASP A 48 2.07 -2.80 6.65
CA ASP A 48 1.44 -2.11 5.52
C ASP A 48 0.82 -3.08 4.51
N LEU A 49 1.42 -4.25 4.29
CA LEU A 49 0.80 -5.29 3.49
C LEU A 49 -0.42 -5.92 4.19
N LEU A 50 -0.39 -6.10 5.52
CA LEU A 50 -1.52 -6.62 6.30
C LEU A 50 -2.74 -5.70 6.23
N THR A 51 -2.52 -4.40 6.22
CA THR A 51 -3.56 -3.37 6.31
C THR A 51 -4.65 -3.50 5.23
N PRO A 52 -4.35 -3.53 3.92
CA PRO A 52 -5.38 -3.61 2.88
C PRO A 52 -6.11 -4.97 2.84
N TYR A 53 -5.52 -6.02 3.39
CA TYR A 53 -6.23 -7.29 3.58
C TYR A 53 -7.28 -7.22 4.70
N SER A 54 -7.00 -6.43 5.74
CA SER A 54 -7.78 -6.38 6.99
C SER A 54 -8.90 -5.34 6.97
N LEU A 55 -8.78 -4.29 6.16
CA LEU A 55 -9.75 -3.21 6.11
C LEU A 55 -10.98 -3.57 5.27
N ASP A 56 -12.16 -3.50 5.90
CA ASP A 56 -13.43 -3.77 5.22
C ASP A 56 -13.76 -2.70 4.15
N GLN A 57 -13.21 -1.50 4.27
CA GLN A 57 -13.37 -0.40 3.32
C GLN A 57 -12.62 -0.64 2.01
N ILE A 58 -11.67 -1.58 1.98
CA ILE A 58 -10.78 -1.82 0.84
C ILE A 58 -11.15 -3.11 0.11
N ASP A 59 -11.23 -3.01 -1.22
CA ASP A 59 -11.27 -4.14 -2.14
C ASP A 59 -9.92 -4.25 -2.85
N LEU A 60 -9.00 -5.03 -2.27
CA LEU A 60 -7.65 -5.22 -2.79
C LEU A 60 -7.69 -6.09 -4.05
N LYS A 61 -7.53 -5.46 -5.21
CA LYS A 61 -7.68 -6.08 -6.53
C LYS A 61 -6.43 -6.78 -7.04
N ALA A 62 -5.26 -6.22 -6.77
CA ALA A 62 -3.98 -6.77 -7.23
C ALA A 62 -2.83 -6.26 -6.39
N ILE A 63 -1.72 -7.03 -6.39
CA ILE A 63 -0.45 -6.63 -5.79
C ILE A 63 0.65 -6.79 -6.83
N VAL A 64 1.36 -5.70 -7.12
CA VAL A 64 2.52 -5.65 -8.01
C VAL A 64 3.78 -5.59 -7.15
N MET A 65 4.65 -6.61 -7.31
CA MET A 65 5.92 -6.68 -6.58
C MET A 65 6.95 -5.80 -7.26
N ASP A 66 7.34 -4.71 -6.59
CA ASP A 66 8.28 -3.70 -7.09
C ASP A 66 9.60 -3.76 -6.35
N ILE A 67 10.39 -4.76 -6.62
CA ILE A 67 11.72 -4.89 -6.03
C ILE A 67 12.82 -4.65 -7.07
N THR A 68 13.99 -4.34 -6.60
CA THR A 68 15.19 -4.24 -7.45
C THR A 68 16.00 -5.53 -7.43
N ARG A 69 16.86 -5.71 -8.42
CA ARG A 69 17.76 -6.88 -8.49
C ARG A 69 18.67 -7.00 -7.25
N SER A 70 19.07 -5.88 -6.65
CA SER A 70 19.87 -5.87 -5.43
C SER A 70 19.13 -6.38 -4.21
N HIS A 71 17.81 -6.24 -4.16
CA HIS A 71 16.99 -6.77 -3.06
C HIS A 71 16.86 -8.30 -3.10
N LEU A 72 17.03 -8.93 -4.28
CA LEU A 72 16.88 -10.36 -4.44
C LEU A 72 18.04 -11.17 -3.87
N LYS A 73 19.20 -10.56 -3.69
CA LYS A 73 20.39 -11.26 -3.21
C LYS A 73 21.26 -10.33 -2.37
N GLU A 74 21.26 -10.55 -1.10
CA GLU A 74 22.12 -9.91 -0.14
C GLU A 74 22.82 -10.97 0.70
N ASP A 75 24.10 -10.79 0.99
CA ASP A 75 24.90 -11.75 1.78
C ASP A 75 24.84 -13.21 1.29
N GLY A 76 24.63 -13.43 0.00
CA GLY A 76 24.49 -14.76 -0.57
C GLY A 76 23.09 -15.41 -0.38
N ILE A 77 22.16 -14.76 0.29
CA ILE A 77 20.79 -15.25 0.48
C ILE A 77 19.93 -14.81 -0.71
N LEU A 78 19.26 -15.76 -1.34
CA LEU A 78 18.25 -15.48 -2.35
C LEU A 78 16.94 -15.10 -1.62
N ARG A 79 16.41 -13.94 -1.94
CA ARG A 79 15.16 -13.42 -1.34
C ARG A 79 13.97 -13.66 -2.27
N ASP A 80 12.83 -13.91 -1.64
CA ASP A 80 11.54 -13.94 -2.34
C ASP A 80 11.09 -12.50 -2.67
N PRO A 81 10.55 -12.25 -3.87
CA PRO A 81 10.01 -10.92 -4.23
C PRO A 81 8.82 -10.42 -3.40
N GLY A 82 8.41 -11.11 -2.35
CA GLY A 82 7.25 -10.79 -1.53
C GLY A 82 6.07 -11.74 -1.72
N PHE A 83 6.23 -12.82 -2.48
CA PHE A 83 5.14 -13.80 -2.69
C PHE A 83 4.76 -14.56 -1.41
N ILE A 84 5.73 -14.85 -0.53
CA ILE A 84 5.47 -15.57 0.73
C ILE A 84 4.48 -14.79 1.61
N PRO A 85 4.73 -13.52 2.01
CA PRO A 85 3.79 -12.79 2.83
C PRO A 85 2.43 -12.57 2.15
N VAL A 86 2.38 -12.35 0.83
CA VAL A 86 1.11 -12.26 0.11
C VAL A 86 0.33 -13.57 0.15
N ARG A 87 1.00 -14.72 -0.03
CA ARG A 87 0.34 -16.05 0.06
C ARG A 87 -0.14 -16.35 1.47
N GLN A 88 0.61 -15.96 2.49
CA GLN A 88 0.17 -16.08 3.89
C GLN A 88 -1.12 -15.29 4.15
N LEU A 89 -1.17 -14.02 3.72
CA LEU A 89 -2.35 -13.18 3.91
C LEU A 89 -3.54 -13.65 3.05
N SER A 90 -3.30 -14.02 1.79
CA SER A 90 -4.34 -14.62 0.94
C SER A 90 -4.97 -15.86 1.60
N TYR A 91 -4.14 -16.70 2.24
CA TYR A 91 -4.60 -17.86 2.99
C TYR A 91 -5.43 -17.45 4.21
N LEU A 92 -4.94 -16.51 5.02
CA LEU A 92 -5.59 -16.08 6.28
C LEU A 92 -6.93 -15.39 6.02
N PHE A 93 -7.02 -14.58 4.98
CA PHE A 93 -8.24 -13.83 4.64
C PHE A 93 -9.15 -14.54 3.62
N GLY A 94 -8.75 -15.73 3.14
CA GLY A 94 -9.52 -16.45 2.12
C GLY A 94 -9.69 -15.66 0.81
N LYS A 95 -8.80 -14.71 0.56
CA LYS A 95 -8.80 -13.83 -0.62
C LYS A 95 -7.65 -14.24 -1.54
N ASP A 96 -7.94 -14.75 -2.73
CA ASP A 96 -6.90 -15.04 -3.73
C ASP A 96 -6.57 -13.77 -4.52
N VAL A 97 -5.84 -12.85 -3.88
CA VAL A 97 -5.43 -11.59 -4.50
C VAL A 97 -4.35 -11.88 -5.55
N PRO A 98 -4.59 -11.54 -6.83
CA PRO A 98 -3.59 -11.69 -7.87
C PRO A 98 -2.32 -10.92 -7.55
N CYS A 99 -1.15 -11.56 -7.71
CA CYS A 99 0.13 -10.89 -7.50
C CYS A 99 1.16 -11.29 -8.54
N ALA A 100 1.99 -10.35 -8.97
CA ALA A 100 3.01 -10.58 -9.98
C ALA A 100 4.19 -9.60 -9.83
N ALA A 101 5.38 -10.01 -10.27
CA ALA A 101 6.58 -9.18 -10.23
C ALA A 101 6.63 -8.22 -11.42
N ALA A 102 7.05 -6.98 -11.16
CA ALA A 102 7.42 -5.98 -12.16
C ALA A 102 8.91 -6.09 -12.55
N PRO A 103 9.38 -5.38 -13.60
CA PRO A 103 10.79 -5.36 -13.98
C PRO A 103 11.71 -4.87 -12.85
N TYR A 104 12.81 -5.60 -12.64
CA TYR A 104 13.76 -5.34 -11.54
C TYR A 104 14.81 -4.27 -11.84
N ASP A 105 15.08 -4.07 -13.12
CA ASP A 105 16.11 -3.13 -13.56
C ASP A 105 15.51 -1.74 -13.82
N SER A 106 16.22 -0.70 -13.40
CA SER A 106 15.81 0.70 -13.59
C SER A 106 15.59 1.05 -15.06
N LEU A 107 14.82 2.09 -15.32
CA LEU A 107 14.58 2.60 -16.67
C LEU A 107 15.90 3.06 -17.30
N SER A 108 16.06 2.87 -18.59
CA SER A 108 17.18 3.37 -19.41
C SER A 108 16.92 4.78 -19.96
N SER A 109 15.67 5.18 -20.04
CA SER A 109 15.20 6.53 -20.36
C SER A 109 13.84 6.78 -19.71
N PRO A 110 13.36 8.02 -19.58
CA PRO A 110 12.02 8.29 -19.04
C PRO A 110 10.88 7.60 -19.81
N GLU A 111 11.07 7.32 -21.09
CA GLU A 111 10.10 6.68 -22.00
C GLU A 111 10.28 5.15 -22.10
N ASP A 112 11.24 4.57 -21.37
CA ASP A 112 11.52 3.13 -21.41
C ASP A 112 10.28 2.32 -21.03
N ARG A 113 9.91 1.37 -21.88
CA ARG A 113 8.75 0.50 -21.72
C ARG A 113 9.10 -0.86 -21.13
N LYS A 114 10.39 -1.14 -20.93
CA LYS A 114 10.90 -2.43 -20.42
C LYS A 114 10.30 -3.64 -21.14
N GLU A 115 10.16 -3.58 -22.44
CA GLU A 115 9.62 -4.68 -23.24
C GLU A 115 10.60 -5.86 -23.35
N ASP A 116 11.88 -5.62 -23.11
CA ASP A 116 12.97 -6.58 -23.08
C ASP A 116 13.14 -7.31 -21.73
N ALA A 117 12.40 -6.91 -20.68
CA ALA A 117 12.47 -7.56 -19.39
C ALA A 117 11.96 -9.02 -19.46
N PRO A 118 12.47 -9.95 -18.62
CA PRO A 118 12.04 -11.33 -18.61
C PRO A 118 10.52 -11.52 -18.50
N ALA A 119 9.98 -12.53 -19.17
CA ALA A 119 8.53 -12.73 -19.28
C ALA A 119 7.79 -12.74 -17.93
N PHE A 120 8.38 -13.32 -16.88
CA PHE A 120 7.73 -13.32 -15.56
C PHE A 120 7.65 -11.93 -14.91
N GLN A 121 8.60 -11.03 -15.22
CA GLN A 121 8.60 -9.64 -14.76
C GLN A 121 7.62 -8.77 -15.57
N GLN A 122 7.25 -9.18 -16.78
CA GLN A 122 6.20 -8.51 -17.56
C GLN A 122 4.84 -8.66 -16.90
N LYS A 123 4.64 -9.75 -16.14
CA LYS A 123 3.36 -10.07 -15.52
C LYS A 123 2.88 -9.03 -14.52
N GLY A 124 3.78 -8.33 -13.81
CA GLY A 124 3.39 -7.24 -12.92
C GLY A 124 2.76 -6.06 -13.66
N ILE A 125 3.33 -5.69 -14.81
CA ILE A 125 2.79 -4.60 -15.63
C ILE A 125 1.50 -5.03 -16.35
N GLU A 126 1.45 -6.25 -16.86
CA GLU A 126 0.23 -6.81 -17.46
C GLU A 126 -0.91 -6.86 -16.42
N LEU A 127 -0.63 -7.32 -15.19
CA LEU A 127 -1.60 -7.34 -14.09
C LEU A 127 -2.09 -5.95 -13.74
N LEU A 128 -1.19 -4.96 -13.58
CA LEU A 128 -1.55 -3.57 -13.30
C LEU A 128 -2.50 -3.02 -14.35
N LEU A 129 -2.12 -3.10 -15.62
CA LEU A 129 -2.90 -2.56 -16.74
C LEU A 129 -4.25 -3.28 -16.89
N HIS A 130 -4.27 -4.60 -16.82
CA HIS A 130 -5.49 -5.41 -16.93
C HIS A 130 -6.47 -5.10 -15.79
N THR A 131 -5.97 -5.00 -14.54
CA THR A 131 -6.81 -4.68 -13.38
C THR A 131 -7.47 -3.30 -13.52
N ILE A 132 -6.76 -2.29 -14.03
CA ILE A 132 -7.34 -0.96 -14.30
C ILE A 132 -8.39 -1.06 -15.42
N GLU A 133 -8.06 -1.77 -16.51
CA GLU A 133 -8.92 -1.87 -17.70
C GLU A 133 -10.25 -2.56 -17.39
N GLU A 134 -10.21 -3.64 -16.60
CA GLU A 134 -11.40 -4.42 -16.22
C GLU A 134 -12.17 -3.87 -15.01
N ALA A 135 -11.66 -2.84 -14.36
CA ALA A 135 -12.31 -2.29 -13.18
C ALA A 135 -13.67 -1.64 -13.52
N ASP A 136 -14.71 -2.00 -12.76
CA ASP A 136 -16.05 -1.42 -12.85
C ASP A 136 -16.14 -0.02 -12.21
N LYS A 137 -15.25 0.26 -11.25
CA LYS A 137 -15.13 1.55 -10.54
C LYS A 137 -13.72 2.08 -10.71
N PRO A 138 -13.51 3.41 -10.64
CA PRO A 138 -12.16 3.99 -10.64
C PRO A 138 -11.30 3.41 -9.53
N VAL A 139 -10.09 2.96 -9.86
CA VAL A 139 -9.17 2.32 -8.93
C VAL A 139 -8.25 3.34 -8.25
N HIS A 140 -7.94 3.11 -6.98
CA HIS A 140 -6.83 3.76 -6.30
C HIS A 140 -5.57 2.91 -6.47
N ILE A 141 -4.46 3.53 -6.81
CA ILE A 141 -3.17 2.85 -6.89
C ILE A 141 -2.33 3.35 -5.71
N VAL A 142 -1.87 2.44 -4.86
CA VAL A 142 -0.95 2.74 -3.75
C VAL A 142 0.43 2.23 -4.12
N SER A 143 1.42 3.12 -4.16
CA SER A 143 2.82 2.78 -4.45
C SER A 143 3.68 3.09 -3.23
N THR A 144 4.27 2.06 -2.63
CA THR A 144 5.12 2.13 -1.44
C THR A 144 6.57 1.75 -1.73
N GLY A 145 6.92 1.58 -3.00
CA GLY A 145 8.27 1.32 -3.48
C GLY A 145 8.74 2.36 -4.50
N SER A 146 9.54 1.91 -5.46
CA SER A 146 9.94 2.76 -6.59
C SER A 146 8.72 3.10 -7.46
N LEU A 147 8.83 4.14 -8.26
CA LEU A 147 7.77 4.50 -9.20
C LEU A 147 7.90 3.79 -10.56
N ARG A 148 8.78 2.78 -10.65
CA ARG A 148 9.10 2.09 -11.91
C ARG A 148 7.89 1.38 -12.53
N PRO A 149 7.09 0.59 -11.80
CA PRO A 149 5.92 -0.06 -12.40
C PRO A 149 4.91 0.95 -12.95
N LEU A 150 4.72 2.07 -12.26
CA LEU A 150 3.86 3.16 -12.72
C LEU A 150 4.38 3.83 -13.99
N ALA A 151 5.69 4.13 -14.05
CA ALA A 151 6.33 4.73 -15.21
C ALA A 151 6.22 3.81 -16.44
N ILE A 152 6.50 2.52 -16.28
CA ILE A 152 6.38 1.53 -17.37
C ILE A 152 4.92 1.42 -17.85
N ALA A 153 3.97 1.30 -16.93
CA ALA A 153 2.54 1.24 -17.26
C ALA A 153 2.08 2.51 -18.02
N LEU A 154 2.49 3.68 -17.53
CA LEU A 154 2.22 4.96 -18.16
C LEU A 154 2.82 5.06 -19.57
N ASN A 155 4.06 4.57 -19.76
CA ASN A 155 4.71 4.56 -21.08
C ASN A 155 4.04 3.59 -22.06
N ARG A 156 3.47 2.50 -21.57
CA ARG A 156 2.75 1.52 -22.40
C ARG A 156 1.32 1.96 -22.73
N ARG A 157 0.59 2.49 -21.74
CA ARG A 157 -0.84 2.83 -21.83
C ARG A 157 -1.14 4.17 -21.15
N PRO A 158 -0.61 5.29 -21.71
CA PRO A 158 -0.91 6.62 -21.17
C PRO A 158 -2.41 6.95 -21.23
N ASP A 159 -3.11 6.46 -22.24
CA ASP A 159 -4.57 6.56 -22.37
C ASP A 159 -5.32 5.99 -21.17
N LEU A 160 -4.84 4.90 -20.60
CA LEU A 160 -5.45 4.23 -19.47
C LEU A 160 -5.08 4.89 -18.14
N LEU A 161 -3.79 5.16 -17.92
CA LEU A 161 -3.29 5.72 -16.64
C LEU A 161 -3.75 7.17 -16.42
N LEU A 162 -4.03 7.92 -17.47
CA LEU A 162 -4.53 9.30 -17.43
C LEU A 162 -6.06 9.39 -17.54
N SER A 163 -6.76 8.26 -17.64
CA SER A 163 -8.22 8.23 -17.72
C SER A 163 -8.88 8.31 -16.34
N ASP A 164 -10.21 8.48 -16.35
CA ASP A 164 -11.00 8.44 -15.11
C ASP A 164 -11.13 7.03 -14.51
N LYS A 165 -10.56 5.98 -15.13
CA LYS A 165 -10.42 4.65 -14.52
C LYS A 165 -9.42 4.62 -13.36
N VAL A 166 -8.52 5.58 -13.30
CA VAL A 166 -7.63 5.79 -12.16
C VAL A 166 -8.16 6.97 -11.33
N ALA A 167 -8.67 6.67 -10.15
CA ALA A 167 -9.21 7.68 -9.23
C ALA A 167 -8.09 8.56 -8.69
N THR A 168 -7.05 7.93 -8.15
CA THR A 168 -5.90 8.60 -7.53
C THR A 168 -4.72 7.63 -7.44
N VAL A 169 -3.52 8.15 -7.61
CA VAL A 169 -2.26 7.45 -7.32
C VAL A 169 -1.71 7.99 -6.01
N HIS A 170 -1.63 7.14 -4.98
CA HIS A 170 -1.02 7.45 -3.69
C HIS A 170 0.44 7.02 -3.73
N VAL A 171 1.35 7.95 -3.51
CA VAL A 171 2.79 7.73 -3.63
C VAL A 171 3.46 7.97 -2.28
N ALA A 172 3.92 6.90 -1.63
CA ALA A 172 4.77 6.97 -0.44
C ALA A 172 6.24 6.98 -0.90
N ALA A 173 6.74 8.14 -1.27
CA ALA A 173 8.09 8.31 -1.77
C ALA A 173 8.54 9.77 -1.71
N GLY A 174 9.85 9.98 -1.75
CA GLY A 174 10.47 11.28 -1.88
C GLY A 174 10.70 12.00 -0.55
N SER A 175 11.31 13.17 -0.66
CA SER A 175 11.59 14.03 0.47
C SER A 175 10.79 15.32 0.38
N SER A 176 10.40 15.86 1.52
CA SER A 176 9.86 17.23 1.62
C SER A 176 10.91 18.32 1.33
N SER A 177 12.14 17.95 0.98
CA SER A 177 13.24 18.83 0.62
C SER A 177 13.99 18.33 -0.61
N GLU A 178 14.34 19.23 -1.53
CA GLU A 178 15.18 18.94 -2.70
C GLU A 178 16.65 18.59 -2.36
N ASN A 179 17.03 18.75 -1.09
CA ASN A 179 18.40 18.50 -0.64
C ASN A 179 18.65 17.06 -0.18
N PHE A 180 17.62 16.22 -0.20
CA PHE A 180 17.72 14.82 0.19
C PHE A 180 17.05 13.90 -0.85
N LEU A 181 17.84 13.00 -1.45
CA LEU A 181 17.34 11.98 -2.36
C LEU A 181 16.87 10.77 -1.52
N GLU A 182 15.56 10.65 -1.39
CA GLU A 182 14.92 9.59 -0.62
C GLU A 182 15.04 8.23 -1.36
N TRP A 183 14.96 7.13 -0.59
CA TRP A 183 15.24 5.77 -1.04
C TRP A 183 14.37 5.30 -2.22
N ASN A 184 13.04 5.43 -2.13
CA ASN A 184 12.14 4.97 -3.19
C ASN A 184 12.35 5.73 -4.50
N ILE A 185 12.64 7.03 -4.42
CA ILE A 185 13.03 7.85 -5.58
C ILE A 185 14.40 7.40 -6.11
N ALA A 186 15.36 7.12 -5.22
CA ALA A 186 16.71 6.71 -5.60
C ALA A 186 16.77 5.35 -6.30
N LEU A 187 15.80 4.46 -6.05
CA LEU A 187 15.69 3.15 -6.72
C LEU A 187 15.52 3.29 -8.24
N ASP A 188 14.83 4.34 -8.71
CA ASP A 188 14.70 4.65 -10.13
C ASP A 188 14.34 6.13 -10.36
N THR A 189 15.35 6.97 -10.44
CA THR A 189 15.17 8.42 -10.57
C THR A 189 14.47 8.83 -11.88
N LEU A 190 14.69 8.07 -12.98
CA LEU A 190 14.02 8.34 -14.25
C LEU A 190 12.53 8.01 -14.17
N ALA A 191 12.18 6.91 -13.52
CA ALA A 191 10.79 6.55 -13.27
C ALA A 191 10.09 7.59 -12.39
N ALA A 192 10.75 8.04 -11.33
CA ALA A 192 10.23 9.08 -10.45
C ALA A 192 9.96 10.39 -11.20
N ALA A 193 10.92 10.89 -11.95
CA ALA A 193 10.75 12.09 -12.78
C ALA A 193 9.60 11.91 -13.79
N ARG A 194 9.51 10.75 -14.44
CA ARG A 194 8.46 10.44 -15.43
C ARG A 194 7.06 10.45 -14.82
N VAL A 195 6.90 9.83 -13.63
CA VAL A 195 5.61 9.75 -12.94
C VAL A 195 5.20 11.11 -12.37
N LEU A 196 6.10 11.80 -11.66
CA LEU A 196 5.79 13.08 -11.03
C LEU A 196 5.49 14.21 -12.03
N ARG A 197 5.96 14.09 -13.27
CA ARG A 197 5.68 15.03 -14.37
C ARG A 197 4.48 14.60 -15.25
N SER A 198 3.80 13.49 -14.92
CA SER A 198 2.87 12.83 -15.83
C SER A 198 1.51 13.53 -16.01
N GLY A 199 1.10 14.34 -15.05
CA GLY A 199 -0.26 14.87 -14.98
C GLY A 199 -1.31 13.93 -14.39
N MET A 200 -0.93 12.73 -13.91
CA MET A 200 -1.81 11.85 -13.11
C MET A 200 -2.31 12.57 -11.87
N LYS A 201 -3.47 12.15 -11.36
CA LYS A 201 -3.99 12.60 -10.06
C LYS A 201 -3.17 11.93 -8.95
N ILE A 202 -2.21 12.63 -8.36
CA ILE A 202 -1.26 12.09 -7.37
C ILE A 202 -1.53 12.71 -6.00
N ILE A 203 -1.50 11.87 -4.96
CA ILE A 203 -1.29 12.29 -3.57
C ILE A 203 0.09 11.80 -3.16
N LEU A 204 0.97 12.74 -2.82
CA LEU A 204 2.34 12.48 -2.43
C LEU A 204 2.46 12.50 -0.91
N TYR A 205 3.03 11.43 -0.35
CA TYR A 205 3.36 11.27 1.06
C TYR A 205 4.88 11.15 1.19
N PRO A 206 5.61 12.27 1.34
CA PRO A 206 7.05 12.20 1.44
C PRO A 206 7.50 11.31 2.60
N CYS A 207 8.49 10.47 2.37
CA CYS A 207 9.05 9.56 3.37
C CYS A 207 10.19 10.20 4.17
N ALA A 208 10.78 11.31 3.68
CA ALA A 208 11.94 11.96 4.27
C ALA A 208 11.79 13.49 4.37
N THR A 209 12.67 14.09 5.16
CA THR A 209 12.96 15.54 5.18
C THR A 209 14.39 15.79 4.69
N GLU A 210 14.88 17.01 4.75
CA GLU A 210 16.27 17.35 4.50
C GLU A 210 17.27 16.66 5.44
N ASN A 211 16.82 16.27 6.63
CA ASN A 211 17.61 15.57 7.64
C ASN A 211 17.58 14.04 7.47
N GLY A 212 16.86 13.54 6.45
CA GLY A 212 16.80 12.12 6.12
C GLY A 212 15.44 11.45 6.41
N PRO A 213 15.37 10.11 6.25
CA PRO A 213 14.12 9.36 6.30
C PRO A 213 13.58 9.14 7.72
N PHE A 214 14.37 9.39 8.76
CA PHE A 214 14.01 9.16 10.17
C PHE A 214 13.75 10.46 10.93
N ASP A 215 13.64 11.56 10.22
CA ASP A 215 13.26 12.85 10.76
C ASP A 215 11.75 13.10 10.59
N LYS A 216 11.15 13.75 11.56
CA LYS A 216 9.72 14.05 11.61
C LYS A 216 9.47 15.50 11.24
N GLY A 217 9.00 15.71 10.03
CA GLY A 217 8.55 17.01 9.52
C GLY A 217 7.03 17.11 9.42
N VAL A 218 6.58 18.31 9.09
CA VAL A 218 5.15 18.59 8.84
C VAL A 218 4.67 18.08 7.48
N ASN A 219 5.60 17.84 6.54
CA ASN A 219 5.29 17.39 5.19
C ASN A 219 5.79 15.98 4.89
N ASN A 220 6.02 15.14 5.90
CA ASN A 220 6.32 13.74 5.66
C ASN A 220 5.45 12.83 6.52
N ALA A 221 5.27 11.59 6.06
CA ALA A 221 4.37 10.63 6.70
C ALA A 221 5.07 9.76 7.76
N PHE A 222 6.38 9.84 7.88
CA PHE A 222 7.18 9.05 8.81
C PHE A 222 6.76 9.20 10.28
N TRP A 223 6.69 8.08 11.00
CA TRP A 223 6.59 8.03 12.45
C TRP A 223 7.32 6.81 13.00
N ALA A 224 7.69 6.84 14.29
CA ALA A 224 8.42 5.75 14.94
C ALA A 224 7.48 4.94 15.85
N LEU A 225 7.36 3.65 15.59
CA LEU A 225 6.68 2.68 16.45
C LEU A 225 7.62 2.31 17.61
N TRP A 226 7.15 2.42 18.84
CA TRP A 226 8.02 2.35 20.02
C TRP A 226 8.46 0.93 20.37
N ASP A 227 7.56 -0.05 20.22
CA ASP A 227 7.84 -1.47 20.50
C ASP A 227 6.97 -2.39 19.64
N LEU A 228 7.20 -3.69 19.76
CA LEU A 228 6.47 -4.75 19.05
C LEU A 228 5.72 -5.69 20.00
N ASP A 229 5.71 -5.42 21.31
CA ASP A 229 5.14 -6.33 22.31
C ASP A 229 3.64 -6.52 22.09
N TRP A 230 2.95 -5.49 21.56
CA TRP A 230 1.54 -5.54 21.19
C TRP A 230 1.19 -6.68 20.20
N ILE A 231 2.15 -7.12 19.39
CA ILE A 231 1.95 -8.23 18.46
C ILE A 231 1.64 -9.52 19.24
N LEU A 232 2.30 -9.73 20.39
CA LEU A 232 2.09 -10.90 21.23
C LEU A 232 0.72 -10.89 21.90
N ASP A 233 0.13 -9.71 22.08
CA ASP A 233 -1.18 -9.50 22.70
C ASP A 233 -2.34 -9.53 21.68
N MET A 234 -2.04 -9.69 20.38
CA MET A 234 -3.07 -9.82 19.35
C MET A 234 -3.97 -11.01 19.63
N SER A 235 -5.29 -10.78 19.62
CA SER A 235 -6.31 -11.80 19.86
C SER A 235 -6.39 -12.84 18.72
N ASP A 236 -6.05 -12.46 17.49
CA ASP A 236 -5.94 -13.39 16.37
C ASP A 236 -4.54 -14.01 16.33
N ALA A 237 -4.47 -15.28 16.76
CA ALA A 237 -3.19 -16.00 16.86
C ALA A 237 -2.50 -16.20 15.50
N ARG A 238 -3.26 -16.29 14.40
CA ARG A 238 -2.71 -16.49 13.06
C ARG A 238 -2.11 -15.20 12.51
N LEU A 239 -2.79 -14.07 12.70
CA LEU A 239 -2.24 -12.75 12.33
C LEU A 239 -1.02 -12.42 13.18
N ARG A 240 -1.03 -12.71 14.45
CA ARG A 240 0.16 -12.64 15.32
C ARG A 240 1.31 -13.46 14.73
N ASN A 241 1.06 -14.71 14.40
CA ASN A 241 2.07 -15.61 13.85
C ASN A 241 2.59 -15.13 12.49
N TYR A 242 1.72 -14.54 11.64
CA TYR A 242 2.13 -13.90 10.40
C TYR A 242 3.18 -12.80 10.64
N LEU A 243 2.89 -11.86 11.56
CA LEU A 243 3.82 -10.77 11.87
C LEU A 243 5.12 -11.32 12.46
N VAL A 244 5.05 -12.24 13.44
CA VAL A 244 6.24 -12.84 14.04
C VAL A 244 7.11 -13.56 13.01
N TYR A 245 6.50 -14.35 12.10
CA TYR A 245 7.21 -15.05 11.04
C TYR A 245 8.00 -14.10 10.16
N ASN A 246 7.34 -13.06 9.68
CA ASN A 246 7.93 -12.11 8.73
C ASN A 246 8.96 -11.19 9.41
N ILE A 247 8.68 -10.69 10.59
CA ILE A 247 9.59 -9.81 11.37
C ILE A 247 10.86 -10.56 11.77
N LEU A 248 10.74 -11.81 12.26
CA LEU A 248 11.89 -12.61 12.66
C LEU A 248 12.62 -13.26 11.46
N ARG A 249 12.17 -13.00 10.23
CA ARG A 249 12.83 -13.45 9.00
C ARG A 249 13.07 -14.96 8.98
N LYS A 250 12.01 -15.74 9.15
CA LYS A 250 12.06 -17.22 9.23
C LYS A 250 12.32 -17.88 7.87
N SER A 251 13.30 -17.39 7.11
CA SER A 251 13.66 -17.90 5.78
C SER A 251 14.21 -19.32 5.78
N ASP A 252 14.63 -19.83 6.93
CA ASP A 252 15.05 -21.20 7.15
C ASP A 252 13.88 -22.20 7.26
N ARG A 253 12.64 -21.69 7.32
CA ARG A 253 11.42 -22.50 7.47
C ARG A 253 10.62 -22.51 6.18
N PRO A 254 10.71 -23.56 5.37
CA PRO A 254 9.99 -23.64 4.09
C PRO A 254 8.47 -23.78 4.26
N ASP A 255 8.01 -24.21 5.43
CA ASP A 255 6.61 -24.44 5.74
C ASP A 255 5.96 -23.17 6.35
N PHE A 256 5.93 -22.12 5.55
CA PHE A 256 5.46 -20.78 5.97
C PHE A 256 3.95 -20.72 6.27
N LEU A 257 3.14 -21.66 5.75
CA LEU A 257 1.70 -21.70 6.04
C LEU A 257 1.42 -22.43 7.36
N SER A 258 2.09 -23.56 7.64
CA SER A 258 1.85 -24.28 8.86
C SER A 258 2.32 -23.51 10.10
N TYR A 259 3.30 -22.62 9.97
CA TYR A 259 3.70 -21.73 11.06
C TYR A 259 2.53 -20.86 11.55
N LEU A 260 1.63 -20.45 10.64
CA LEU A 260 0.48 -19.63 11.00
C LEU A 260 -0.52 -20.37 11.89
N GLU A 261 -0.66 -21.67 11.70
CA GLU A 261 -1.64 -22.54 12.40
C GLU A 261 -1.15 -23.13 13.71
N ASN A 262 0.17 -23.15 13.91
CA ASN A 262 0.78 -23.77 15.09
C ASN A 262 0.85 -22.78 16.26
N PRO A 263 0.89 -23.26 17.50
CA PRO A 263 1.21 -22.42 18.66
C PRO A 263 2.54 -21.69 18.45
N LEU A 264 2.57 -20.39 18.79
CA LEU A 264 3.80 -19.61 18.71
C LEU A 264 4.87 -20.21 19.63
N PRO A 265 6.07 -20.55 19.11
CA PRO A 265 7.17 -21.03 19.94
C PRO A 265 7.59 -19.97 20.98
N GLU A 266 7.84 -20.38 22.21
CA GLU A 266 8.31 -19.48 23.28
C GLU A 266 9.63 -18.77 22.89
N SER A 267 10.51 -19.48 22.17
CA SER A 267 11.73 -18.89 21.63
C SER A 267 11.47 -17.74 20.67
N ASP A 268 10.41 -17.82 19.86
CA ASP A 268 10.06 -16.78 18.88
C ASP A 268 9.40 -15.59 19.58
N ALA A 269 8.56 -15.84 20.59
CA ALA A 269 8.02 -14.79 21.43
C ALA A 269 9.15 -14.02 22.17
N ALA A 270 10.12 -14.73 22.72
CA ALA A 270 11.30 -14.13 23.35
C ALA A 270 12.17 -13.35 22.34
N ALA A 271 12.35 -13.90 21.13
CA ALA A 271 13.10 -13.25 20.07
C ALA A 271 12.43 -11.95 19.59
N LEU A 272 11.08 -11.93 19.50
CA LEU A 272 10.34 -10.71 19.13
C LEU A 272 10.52 -9.61 20.19
N ARG A 273 10.40 -9.94 21.50
CA ARG A 273 10.65 -8.98 22.58
C ARG A 273 12.07 -8.43 22.57
N ALA A 274 13.03 -9.24 22.13
CA ALA A 274 14.43 -8.84 22.01
C ALA A 274 14.77 -8.19 20.68
N PHE A 275 13.84 -8.20 19.72
CA PHE A 275 14.08 -7.66 18.38
C PHE A 275 14.29 -6.15 18.44
N ARG A 276 15.35 -5.68 17.77
CA ARG A 276 15.67 -4.27 17.63
C ARG A 276 15.99 -3.99 16.17
N SER A 277 15.49 -2.89 15.66
CA SER A 277 15.77 -2.42 14.29
C SER A 277 17.16 -1.79 14.13
N ASP A 278 17.97 -1.78 15.19
CA ASP A 278 19.26 -1.08 15.26
C ASP A 278 20.26 -1.45 14.17
N ARG A 279 20.13 -2.61 13.56
CA ARG A 279 21.06 -3.08 12.54
C ARG A 279 21.15 -2.15 11.32
N PHE A 280 20.11 -1.37 11.07
CA PHE A 280 20.05 -0.48 9.92
C PHE A 280 19.95 1.00 10.28
N TYR A 281 19.45 1.36 11.48
CA TYR A 281 19.01 2.74 11.71
C TYR A 281 19.46 3.38 13.01
N GLY A 282 20.24 2.69 13.84
CA GLY A 282 21.03 3.28 14.92
C GLY A 282 20.29 4.10 15.98
N SER A 283 19.01 3.83 16.27
CA SER A 283 18.19 4.74 17.05
C SER A 283 17.40 4.09 18.20
N GLY A 284 18.06 3.32 19.03
CA GLY A 284 17.49 2.97 20.33
C GLY A 284 16.30 2.02 20.33
N GLY A 285 16.19 1.12 19.34
CA GLY A 285 15.23 0.02 19.34
C GLY A 285 13.83 0.37 18.84
N ARG A 286 13.66 1.52 18.19
CA ARG A 286 12.40 1.91 17.56
C ARG A 286 12.26 1.29 16.17
N HIS A 287 11.01 1.10 15.74
CA HIS A 287 10.66 0.62 14.42
C HIS A 287 10.03 1.74 13.61
N TYR A 288 10.12 1.69 12.30
CA TYR A 288 9.77 2.81 11.45
C TYR A 288 8.61 2.46 10.52
N VAL A 289 7.67 3.39 10.34
CA VAL A 289 6.48 3.23 9.53
C VAL A 289 6.25 4.54 8.75
N TRP A 290 5.85 4.41 7.48
CA TRP A 290 5.60 5.55 6.60
C TRP A 290 4.19 5.58 6.01
N GLU A 291 3.54 4.44 5.79
CA GLU A 291 2.35 4.30 4.95
C GLU A 291 1.03 4.40 5.71
N THR A 292 1.05 4.52 7.04
CA THR A 292 -0.18 4.59 7.86
C THR A 292 -1.13 5.69 7.38
N ALA A 293 -0.60 6.89 7.06
CA ALA A 293 -1.40 8.00 6.55
C ALA A 293 -2.02 7.69 5.17
N VAL A 294 -1.33 6.91 4.33
CA VAL A 294 -1.85 6.45 3.04
C VAL A 294 -3.09 5.59 3.24
N TRP A 295 -2.98 4.58 4.11
CA TRP A 295 -4.09 3.66 4.37
C TRP A 295 -5.27 4.33 5.07
N MET A 296 -4.99 5.24 6.00
CA MET A 296 -6.04 6.05 6.63
C MET A 296 -6.79 6.87 5.59
N GLN A 297 -6.08 7.54 4.68
CA GLN A 297 -6.69 8.34 3.62
C GLN A 297 -7.52 7.49 2.65
N VAL A 298 -7.01 6.34 2.19
CA VAL A 298 -7.71 5.44 1.25
C VAL A 298 -8.97 4.84 1.87
N ALA A 299 -8.92 4.52 3.16
CA ALA A 299 -10.03 3.89 3.88
C ALA A 299 -10.97 4.89 4.59
N SER A 300 -10.79 6.20 4.38
CA SER A 300 -11.54 7.27 5.09
C SER A 300 -11.54 7.10 6.60
N LEU A 301 -10.33 6.87 7.13
CA LEU A 301 -10.05 6.78 8.56
C LEU A 301 -9.37 8.06 9.04
N VAL A 302 -9.57 8.41 10.29
CA VAL A 302 -8.96 9.57 10.94
C VAL A 302 -8.35 9.18 12.29
N LEU A 303 -7.25 9.85 12.63
CA LEU A 303 -6.64 9.76 13.94
C LEU A 303 -7.27 10.81 14.86
N VAL A 304 -7.81 10.36 15.97
CA VAL A 304 -8.41 11.22 17.00
C VAL A 304 -7.77 10.98 18.36
N GLU A 305 -7.82 11.98 19.20
CA GLU A 305 -7.57 11.83 20.63
C GLU A 305 -8.93 11.82 21.34
N ARG A 306 -9.31 10.65 21.85
CA ARG A 306 -10.56 10.40 22.57
C ARG A 306 -10.25 10.09 24.03
N GLU A 307 -10.77 10.91 24.95
CA GLU A 307 -10.47 10.77 26.39
C GLU A 307 -8.97 10.76 26.71
N GLY A 308 -8.18 11.54 25.97
CA GLY A 308 -6.74 11.64 26.12
C GLY A 308 -5.91 10.50 25.48
N VAL A 309 -6.56 9.57 24.77
CA VAL A 309 -5.90 8.39 24.15
C VAL A 309 -6.12 8.40 22.63
N GLY A 310 -5.06 8.07 21.88
CA GLY A 310 -5.13 7.97 20.42
C GLY A 310 -6.06 6.84 19.95
N ARG A 311 -6.86 7.12 18.93
CA ARG A 311 -7.72 6.13 18.22
C ARG A 311 -7.70 6.40 16.72
N ILE A 312 -7.73 5.34 15.93
CA ILE A 312 -8.00 5.39 14.50
C ILE A 312 -9.44 4.93 14.31
N VAL A 313 -10.29 5.80 13.76
CA VAL A 313 -11.71 5.56 13.60
C VAL A 313 -12.18 5.93 12.19
N PRO A 314 -13.25 5.34 11.66
CA PRO A 314 -13.89 5.83 10.44
C PRO A 314 -14.30 7.31 10.59
N GLU A 315 -14.17 8.10 9.54
CA GLU A 315 -14.51 9.53 9.57
C GLU A 315 -15.96 9.77 10.04
N GLY A 316 -16.89 8.89 9.67
CA GLY A 316 -18.30 8.94 10.11
C GLY A 316 -18.54 8.54 11.57
N GLU A 317 -17.52 8.07 12.30
CA GLU A 317 -17.60 7.66 13.72
C GLU A 317 -16.87 8.61 14.66
N VAL A 318 -16.45 9.77 14.15
CA VAL A 318 -15.86 10.85 14.97
C VAL A 318 -16.96 11.43 15.86
N LEU A 319 -16.68 11.53 17.15
CA LEU A 319 -17.59 12.09 18.15
C LEU A 319 -17.36 13.59 18.32
N ASP A 320 -18.36 14.31 18.85
CA ASP A 320 -18.30 15.77 19.02
C ASP A 320 -17.17 16.21 19.98
N ASP A 321 -16.77 15.35 20.90
CA ASP A 321 -15.70 15.61 21.90
C ASP A 321 -14.33 15.02 21.50
N ASP A 322 -14.23 14.37 20.34
CA ASP A 322 -12.97 13.91 19.80
C ASP A 322 -12.09 15.10 19.33
N LEU A 323 -10.82 15.05 19.68
CA LEU A 323 -9.84 15.97 19.11
C LEU A 323 -9.21 15.33 17.88
N VAL A 324 -9.67 15.71 16.69
CA VAL A 324 -9.11 15.22 15.43
C VAL A 324 -7.66 15.68 15.30
N CYS A 325 -6.74 14.74 15.03
CA CYS A 325 -5.36 15.09 14.70
C CYS A 325 -5.32 15.69 13.28
N PRO A 326 -4.94 16.96 13.13
CA PRO A 326 -5.10 17.64 11.86
C PRO A 326 -4.10 17.14 10.82
N GLU A 327 -4.62 16.47 9.82
CA GLU A 327 -3.94 16.08 8.58
C GLU A 327 -4.63 16.77 7.41
N GLN A 328 -3.88 17.15 6.41
CA GLN A 328 -4.39 17.84 5.22
C GLN A 328 -3.69 17.35 3.97
N LEU A 329 -4.37 17.48 2.84
CA LEU A 329 -3.81 17.27 1.52
C LEU A 329 -3.78 18.59 0.78
N TRP A 330 -2.61 19.21 0.74
CA TRP A 330 -2.46 20.51 0.07
C TRP A 330 -2.27 20.34 -1.44
N PRO A 331 -3.00 21.11 -2.26
CA PRO A 331 -2.66 21.21 -3.68
C PRO A 331 -1.28 21.88 -3.81
N VAL A 332 -0.41 21.25 -4.58
CA VAL A 332 0.96 21.72 -4.78
C VAL A 332 1.35 21.72 -6.25
N ARG A 333 2.20 22.65 -6.63
CA ARG A 333 2.95 22.61 -7.88
C ARG A 333 4.32 21.99 -7.60
N LEU A 334 4.69 20.99 -8.39
CA LEU A 334 6.01 20.37 -8.30
C LEU A 334 6.93 20.91 -9.39
N GLU A 335 8.17 21.20 -9.01
CA GLU A 335 9.30 21.35 -9.92
C GLU A 335 10.19 20.13 -9.75
N VAL A 336 10.17 19.23 -10.73
CA VAL A 336 10.86 17.93 -10.66
C VAL A 336 12.11 17.97 -11.52
N ALA A 337 13.27 17.67 -10.95
CA ALA A 337 14.54 17.53 -11.65
C ALA A 337 14.66 16.16 -12.35
N ASP A 338 15.61 16.02 -13.30
CA ASP A 338 15.82 14.76 -14.04
C ASP A 338 16.34 13.62 -13.18
N ASN A 339 16.95 13.94 -12.04
CA ASN A 339 17.37 12.97 -11.04
C ASN A 339 16.27 12.59 -10.03
N GLY A 340 15.01 12.96 -10.28
CA GLY A 340 13.87 12.65 -9.42
C GLY A 340 13.70 13.53 -8.19
N LEU A 341 14.67 14.38 -7.85
CA LEU A 341 14.50 15.39 -6.80
C LEU A 341 13.42 16.38 -7.21
N PHE A 342 12.66 16.88 -6.24
CA PHE A 342 11.61 17.85 -6.51
C PHE A 342 11.54 18.92 -5.42
N ARG A 343 11.09 20.11 -5.85
CA ARG A 343 10.60 21.18 -4.98
C ARG A 343 9.10 21.25 -5.12
N PHE A 344 8.43 21.74 -4.10
CA PHE A 344 7.00 21.98 -4.14
C PHE A 344 6.65 23.37 -3.63
N GLU A 345 5.60 23.91 -4.18
CA GLU A 345 4.99 25.16 -3.73
C GLU A 345 3.48 24.92 -3.57
N ARG A 346 2.92 25.33 -2.43
CA ARG A 346 1.48 25.29 -2.24
C ARG A 346 0.81 26.22 -3.22
N CYS A 347 -0.27 25.78 -3.85
CA CYS A 347 -1.07 26.57 -4.76
C CYS A 347 -2.55 26.49 -4.41
N ASP A 348 -3.31 27.51 -4.83
CA ASP A 348 -4.77 27.58 -4.62
C ASP A 348 -5.53 26.98 -5.81
N ASP A 349 -4.84 26.65 -6.90
CA ASP A 349 -5.41 26.10 -8.12
C ASP A 349 -5.70 24.60 -7.96
N ALA A 350 -6.62 24.09 -8.80
CA ALA A 350 -6.89 22.66 -8.90
C ALA A 350 -5.66 21.95 -9.52
N SER A 351 -4.68 21.62 -8.69
CA SER A 351 -3.52 20.83 -9.11
C SER A 351 -3.89 19.35 -9.19
N SER A 352 -3.28 18.63 -10.16
CA SER A 352 -3.32 17.17 -10.22
C SER A 352 -2.52 16.51 -9.09
N VAL A 353 -1.65 17.27 -8.42
CA VAL A 353 -0.82 16.77 -7.32
C VAL A 353 -1.25 17.43 -6.01
N ARG A 354 -1.47 16.59 -5.01
CA ARG A 354 -1.63 17.00 -3.61
C ARG A 354 -0.51 16.41 -2.78
N MET A 355 -0.14 17.10 -1.71
CA MET A 355 0.88 16.62 -0.78
C MET A 355 0.33 16.54 0.63
N TYR A 356 0.70 15.48 1.31
CA TYR A 356 0.40 15.25 2.72
C TYR A 356 1.03 16.33 3.62
N PHE A 357 0.25 16.76 4.59
CA PHE A 357 0.65 17.71 5.60
C PHE A 357 0.03 17.34 6.96
N ARG A 358 0.80 17.47 8.03
CA ARG A 358 0.37 17.31 9.43
C ARG A 358 0.90 18.45 10.28
N MET A 359 0.10 18.95 11.21
CA MET A 359 0.52 20.12 12.01
C MET A 359 1.47 19.77 13.15
N GLU A 360 1.25 18.65 13.83
CA GLU A 360 1.91 18.30 15.09
C GLU A 360 2.54 16.88 15.00
N PRO A 361 3.69 16.70 14.30
CA PRO A 361 4.27 15.38 14.04
C PRO A 361 4.54 14.56 15.30
N TRP A 362 4.97 15.19 16.39
CA TRP A 362 5.27 14.52 17.66
C TRP A 362 4.02 14.09 18.42
N LYS A 363 2.97 14.91 18.40
CA LYS A 363 1.67 14.55 18.96
C LYS A 363 1.04 13.41 18.17
N GLN A 364 1.11 13.48 16.84
CA GLN A 364 0.63 12.42 15.97
C GLN A 364 1.33 11.09 16.25
N GLU A 365 2.68 11.06 16.37
CA GLU A 365 3.41 9.86 16.71
C GLU A 365 2.96 9.25 18.06
N ARG A 366 2.76 10.08 19.09
CA ARG A 366 2.22 9.60 20.37
C ARG A 366 0.86 8.94 20.19
N LEU A 367 -0.07 9.62 19.52
CA LEU A 367 -1.43 9.12 19.29
C LEU A 367 -1.41 7.85 18.44
N LEU A 368 -0.53 7.75 17.43
CA LEU A 368 -0.37 6.54 16.62
C LEU A 368 0.16 5.37 17.44
N ASN A 369 1.14 5.58 18.32
CA ASN A 369 1.63 4.53 19.21
C ASN A 369 0.57 4.02 20.20
N GLU A 370 -0.39 4.86 20.58
CA GLU A 370 -1.55 4.46 21.40
C GLU A 370 -2.63 3.76 20.57
N ALA A 371 -2.90 4.25 19.36
CA ALA A 371 -3.96 3.76 18.49
C ALA A 371 -3.59 2.47 17.75
N PHE A 372 -2.37 2.35 17.27
CA PHE A 372 -1.90 1.29 16.37
C PHE A 372 -2.05 -0.13 16.95
N PRO A 373 -1.63 -0.38 18.21
CA PRO A 373 -1.84 -1.70 18.82
C PRO A 373 -3.32 -2.11 18.92
N VAL A 374 -4.19 -1.16 19.23
CA VAL A 374 -5.64 -1.39 19.33
C VAL A 374 -6.23 -1.65 17.93
N TRP A 375 -5.84 -0.86 16.94
CA TRP A 375 -6.30 -0.98 15.57
C TRP A 375 -5.91 -2.33 14.97
N TYR A 376 -4.62 -2.69 15.00
CA TYR A 376 -4.15 -3.98 14.50
C TYR A 376 -4.65 -5.17 15.36
N GLY A 377 -4.78 -4.98 16.67
CA GLY A 377 -5.37 -5.97 17.57
C GLY A 377 -6.84 -6.25 17.30
N SER A 378 -7.53 -5.36 16.56
CA SER A 378 -8.93 -5.54 16.12
C SER A 378 -9.06 -6.41 14.87
N PHE A 379 -8.00 -6.57 14.08
CA PHE A 379 -8.04 -7.34 12.84
C PHE A 379 -8.29 -8.82 13.09
N ARG A 380 -9.00 -9.46 12.17
CA ARG A 380 -9.39 -10.88 12.28
C ARG A 380 -9.17 -11.57 10.95
N SER A 381 -8.49 -12.71 11.00
CA SER A 381 -8.48 -13.65 9.87
C SER A 381 -9.84 -14.33 9.74
N VAL A 382 -10.14 -14.80 8.56
CA VAL A 382 -11.40 -15.54 8.29
C VAL A 382 -11.23 -17.06 8.41
N ARG A 383 -10.01 -17.54 8.61
CA ARG A 383 -9.69 -18.96 8.79
C ARG A 383 -9.28 -19.30 10.21
#